data_a97b97c334210e6d5fc08570496a60eb
#
_entry.id   a97b97c334210e6d5fc08570496a60eb
#
_cell.length_a   1.000
_cell.length_b   1.000
_cell.length_c   1.000
_cell.angle_alpha   90.00
_cell.angle_beta   90.00
_cell.angle_gamma   90.00
#
_symmetry.space_group_name_H-M   'P 1'
#
loop_
_entity.id
_entity.type
_entity.pdbx_description
1 polymer ?
#
loop_
_entity_poly.entity_id
_entity_poly.type
_entity_poly.pdbx_seq_one_letter_code
_entity_poly.pdbx_strand_id
1 'polypeptide(L)'
;IERIVSLGVSRGYKFTATTNGYDLDSYLHLLNPSKIYGVQVTIDGIKDTHNARRVHSSCQDTFSKIIANIKAALQVGALIKVRVNLDSSNITEIQDLLIFLQQEHILGHKNFKIYGEIIDGEGNFCPTDYTKHNDNLDSNCFIETLSKVTPPLPYSLSLYTNIYNAIIRHQPISLNPQHCGANATTYILDPKGNIYSCHEYVGSEQNIIGTYIPHVNWNKEILDIWHNRISTHIDNCAHCKYALLCGGGCTVKAQNSHKQYCCDNFENKLIGITKLIFNNISHE
;
A
#
# COMPACT_ATOMS: atom_id res chain seq x y z
N ILE A 1 20.95 2.42 7.76
CA ILE A 1 20.01 1.28 7.81
C ILE A 1 20.53 0.15 8.69
N GLU A 2 21.76 -0.34 8.49
CA GLU A 2 22.35 -1.47 9.22
C GLU A 2 22.30 -1.31 10.74
N ARG A 3 22.71 -0.14 11.25
CA ARG A 3 22.66 0.16 12.69
C ARG A 3 21.23 0.10 13.25
N ILE A 4 20.25 0.62 12.51
CA ILE A 4 18.84 0.60 12.92
C ILE A 4 18.33 -0.85 12.97
N VAL A 5 18.60 -1.62 11.91
CA VAL A 5 18.18 -3.02 11.83
C VAL A 5 18.83 -3.85 12.93
N SER A 6 20.15 -3.74 13.12
CA SER A 6 20.89 -4.47 14.17
C SER A 6 20.36 -4.16 15.57
N LEU A 7 20.16 -2.87 15.88
CA LEU A 7 19.65 -2.44 17.18
C LEU A 7 18.20 -2.90 17.40
N GLY A 8 17.37 -2.81 16.37
CA GLY A 8 15.97 -3.25 16.47
C GLY A 8 15.85 -4.76 16.64
N VAL A 9 16.61 -5.54 15.87
CA VAL A 9 16.66 -7.01 16.02
C VAL A 9 17.10 -7.41 17.42
N SER A 10 18.12 -6.76 18.00
CA SER A 10 18.55 -7.03 19.37
C SER A 10 17.47 -6.74 20.42
N ARG A 11 16.47 -5.95 20.07
CA ARG A 11 15.30 -5.61 20.91
C ARG A 11 14.03 -6.38 20.54
N GLY A 12 14.12 -7.36 19.65
CA GLY A 12 12.99 -8.19 19.22
C GLY A 12 12.08 -7.58 18.16
N TYR A 13 12.45 -6.45 17.54
CA TYR A 13 11.69 -5.85 16.45
C TYR A 13 11.87 -6.62 15.14
N LYS A 14 10.81 -6.65 14.35
CA LYS A 14 10.81 -7.18 12.98
C LYS A 14 10.72 -6.03 12.00
N PHE A 15 11.41 -6.17 10.87
CA PHE A 15 11.46 -5.13 9.86
C PHE A 15 10.85 -5.59 8.53
N THR A 16 10.14 -4.66 7.90
CA THR A 16 9.86 -4.68 6.47
C THR A 16 10.40 -3.39 5.86
N ALA A 17 10.65 -3.40 4.56
CA ALA A 17 11.09 -2.22 3.84
C ALA A 17 10.11 -1.90 2.70
N THR A 18 9.91 -0.62 2.43
CA THR A 18 9.28 -0.12 1.21
C THR A 18 10.32 0.69 0.45
N THR A 19 10.53 0.38 -0.81
CA THR A 19 11.57 0.99 -1.65
C THR A 19 11.11 1.10 -3.10
N ASN A 20 11.77 1.97 -3.88
CA ASN A 20 11.64 1.94 -5.33
C ASN A 20 12.34 0.73 -5.98
N GLY A 21 13.18 0.00 -5.22
CA GLY A 21 13.87 -1.21 -5.66
C GLY A 21 15.17 -0.97 -6.43
N TYR A 22 15.53 0.27 -6.74
CA TYR A 22 16.66 0.58 -7.62
C TYR A 22 18.02 0.16 -7.05
N ASP A 23 18.26 0.42 -5.76
CA ASP A 23 19.51 0.06 -5.06
C ASP A 23 19.33 -1.14 -4.10
N LEU A 24 18.32 -1.98 -4.33
CA LEU A 24 18.01 -3.11 -3.45
C LEU A 24 19.15 -4.13 -3.38
N ASP A 25 19.91 -4.27 -4.46
CA ASP A 25 21.12 -5.11 -4.55
C ASP A 25 22.15 -4.79 -3.47
N SER A 26 22.34 -3.52 -3.11
CA SER A 26 23.26 -3.07 -2.06
C SER A 26 22.87 -3.56 -0.66
N TYR A 27 21.62 -3.99 -0.46
CA TYR A 27 21.06 -4.35 0.85
C TYR A 27 20.64 -5.83 0.97
N LEU A 28 21.01 -6.68 -0.01
CA LEU A 28 20.66 -8.11 0.01
C LEU A 28 21.10 -8.82 1.29
N HIS A 29 22.24 -8.45 1.87
CA HIS A 29 22.77 -8.99 3.13
C HIS A 29 21.90 -8.71 4.36
N LEU A 30 20.98 -7.75 4.26
CA LEU A 30 19.98 -7.46 5.29
C LEU A 30 18.66 -8.20 5.09
N LEU A 31 18.45 -8.79 3.90
CA LEU A 31 17.18 -9.44 3.53
C LEU A 31 17.17 -10.89 4.01
N ASN A 32 16.61 -11.14 5.16
CA ASN A 32 16.37 -12.47 5.69
C ASN A 32 15.28 -12.45 6.78
N PRO A 33 14.70 -13.60 7.17
CA PRO A 33 13.61 -13.67 8.15
C PRO A 33 13.92 -13.08 9.53
N SER A 34 15.20 -12.98 9.92
CA SER A 34 15.60 -12.45 11.22
C SER A 34 15.95 -10.96 11.21
N LYS A 35 16.08 -10.34 10.04
CA LYS A 35 16.38 -8.92 9.87
C LYS A 35 15.21 -8.22 9.16
N ILE A 36 15.35 -7.98 7.85
CA ILE A 36 14.27 -7.46 7.00
C ILE A 36 13.63 -8.66 6.30
N TYR A 37 12.49 -9.12 6.79
CA TYR A 37 11.86 -10.34 6.29
C TYR A 37 11.03 -10.12 5.03
N GLY A 38 10.65 -8.89 4.71
CA GLY A 38 9.84 -8.57 3.54
C GLY A 38 10.13 -7.20 2.98
N VAL A 39 10.08 -7.08 1.66
CA VAL A 39 10.30 -5.83 0.93
C VAL A 39 9.13 -5.57 0.00
N GLN A 40 8.58 -4.36 0.07
CA GLN A 40 7.64 -3.87 -0.91
C GLN A 40 8.38 -3.04 -1.96
N VAL A 41 8.21 -3.41 -3.22
CA VAL A 41 8.76 -2.70 -4.38
C VAL A 41 7.61 -2.20 -5.25
N THR A 42 7.75 -1.02 -5.86
CA THR A 42 6.71 -0.48 -6.75
C THR A 42 7.13 -0.66 -8.21
N ILE A 43 6.22 -1.22 -9.03
CA ILE A 43 6.30 -1.30 -10.48
C ILE A 43 5.01 -0.72 -11.07
N ASP A 44 5.11 0.25 -11.99
CA ASP A 44 3.95 0.99 -12.47
C ASP A 44 3.46 0.57 -13.86
N GLY A 45 3.76 -0.65 -14.30
CA GLY A 45 3.36 -1.18 -15.60
C GLY A 45 4.47 -1.95 -16.29
N ILE A 46 4.36 -2.17 -17.61
CA ILE A 46 5.43 -2.72 -18.44
C ILE A 46 6.62 -1.73 -18.52
N LYS A 47 7.70 -2.17 -19.12
CA LYS A 47 8.99 -1.45 -19.16
C LYS A 47 8.86 0.02 -19.55
N ASP A 48 8.18 0.31 -20.66
CA ASP A 48 8.10 1.66 -21.19
C ASP A 48 7.28 2.57 -20.26
N THR A 49 6.14 2.11 -19.80
CA THR A 49 5.28 2.83 -18.86
C THR A 49 5.99 3.05 -17.52
N HIS A 50 6.65 2.03 -16.98
CA HIS A 50 7.41 2.16 -15.74
C HIS A 50 8.54 3.19 -15.88
N ASN A 51 9.36 3.09 -16.92
CA ASN A 51 10.50 4.00 -17.13
C ASN A 51 10.06 5.45 -17.38
N ALA A 52 8.92 5.66 -18.04
CA ALA A 52 8.35 7.00 -18.23
C ALA A 52 7.86 7.61 -16.89
N ARG A 53 7.34 6.79 -15.98
CA ARG A 53 6.85 7.25 -14.67
C ARG A 53 7.95 7.37 -13.62
N ARG A 54 8.97 6.51 -13.65
CA ARG A 54 10.03 6.42 -12.64
C ARG A 54 11.37 6.75 -13.23
N VAL A 55 11.53 8.04 -13.56
CA VAL A 55 12.76 8.58 -14.14
C VAL A 55 13.88 8.57 -13.08
N HIS A 56 15.06 8.14 -13.48
CA HIS A 56 16.29 8.22 -12.68
C HIS A 56 17.31 9.12 -13.36
N SER A 57 18.05 9.92 -12.61
CA SER A 57 18.97 10.94 -13.13
C SER A 57 20.12 10.37 -13.97
N SER A 58 20.51 9.13 -13.74
CA SER A 58 21.65 8.48 -14.42
C SER A 58 21.31 7.16 -15.11
N CYS A 59 20.05 6.74 -15.11
CA CYS A 59 19.63 5.47 -15.70
C CYS A 59 18.28 5.63 -16.39
N GLN A 60 18.22 5.33 -17.69
CA GLN A 60 16.97 5.36 -18.44
C GLN A 60 16.13 4.09 -18.27
N ASP A 61 16.77 2.95 -17.95
CA ASP A 61 16.12 1.65 -17.80
C ASP A 61 16.07 1.21 -16.32
N THR A 62 15.27 1.90 -15.55
CA THR A 62 15.04 1.56 -14.14
C THR A 62 14.30 0.24 -13.99
N PHE A 63 13.39 -0.08 -14.91
CA PHE A 63 12.60 -1.31 -14.89
C PHE A 63 13.49 -2.56 -14.89
N SER A 64 14.39 -2.70 -15.87
CA SER A 64 15.25 -3.88 -15.96
C SER A 64 16.15 -4.05 -14.74
N LYS A 65 16.67 -2.97 -14.19
CA LYS A 65 17.46 -3.01 -12.95
C LYS A 65 16.62 -3.48 -11.75
N ILE A 66 15.42 -2.95 -11.59
CA ILE A 66 14.52 -3.34 -10.49
C ILE A 66 14.09 -4.80 -10.61
N ILE A 67 13.79 -5.29 -11.82
CA ILE A 67 13.49 -6.72 -12.05
C ILE A 67 14.67 -7.61 -11.66
N ALA A 68 15.90 -7.25 -12.04
CA ALA A 68 17.09 -7.98 -11.64
C ALA A 68 17.27 -8.02 -10.10
N ASN A 69 17.02 -6.89 -9.45
CA ASN A 69 17.09 -6.76 -8.00
C ASN A 69 16.01 -7.58 -7.28
N ILE A 70 14.79 -7.62 -7.82
CA ILE A 70 13.72 -8.49 -7.32
C ILE A 70 14.14 -9.97 -7.38
N LYS A 71 14.71 -10.41 -8.51
CA LYS A 71 15.21 -11.79 -8.65
C LYS A 71 16.29 -12.10 -7.62
N ALA A 72 17.28 -11.23 -7.46
CA ALA A 72 18.33 -11.38 -6.47
C ALA A 72 17.78 -11.46 -5.04
N ALA A 73 16.82 -10.62 -4.71
CA ALA A 73 16.16 -10.63 -3.40
C ALA A 73 15.36 -11.93 -3.15
N LEU A 74 14.67 -12.45 -4.16
CA LEU A 74 13.99 -13.74 -4.08
C LEU A 74 14.98 -14.92 -3.88
N GLN A 75 16.15 -14.87 -4.54
CA GLN A 75 17.21 -15.89 -4.39
C GLN A 75 17.77 -15.96 -2.95
N VAL A 76 17.91 -14.83 -2.26
CA VAL A 76 18.31 -14.80 -0.83
C VAL A 76 17.16 -15.12 0.12
N GLY A 77 15.96 -15.43 -0.40
CA GLY A 77 14.81 -15.89 0.38
C GLY A 77 13.92 -14.77 0.93
N ALA A 78 14.11 -13.51 0.52
CA ALA A 78 13.26 -12.41 0.96
C ALA A 78 11.82 -12.55 0.44
N LEU A 79 10.85 -12.14 1.25
CA LEU A 79 9.47 -11.98 0.81
C LEU A 79 9.33 -10.67 0.03
N ILE A 80 9.05 -10.76 -1.27
CA ILE A 80 8.87 -9.60 -2.13
C ILE A 80 7.38 -9.38 -2.40
N LYS A 81 6.94 -8.15 -2.16
CA LYS A 81 5.60 -7.68 -2.52
C LYS A 81 5.74 -6.60 -3.58
N VAL A 82 5.28 -6.86 -4.79
CA VAL A 82 5.19 -5.81 -5.81
C VAL A 82 3.85 -5.10 -5.69
N ARG A 83 3.91 -3.78 -5.54
CA ARG A 83 2.77 -2.89 -5.65
C ARG A 83 2.76 -2.30 -7.05
N VAL A 84 1.62 -2.38 -7.73
CA VAL A 84 1.39 -1.70 -9.00
C VAL A 84 0.46 -0.53 -8.75
N ASN A 85 0.92 0.69 -8.98
CA ASN A 85 0.05 1.85 -8.94
C ASN A 85 -0.74 1.93 -10.24
N LEU A 86 -2.07 1.86 -10.12
CA LEU A 86 -2.99 1.70 -11.25
C LEU A 86 -3.80 2.97 -11.49
N ASP A 87 -3.86 3.37 -12.75
CA ASP A 87 -4.75 4.42 -13.26
C ASP A 87 -5.22 4.07 -14.69
N SER A 88 -5.96 4.98 -15.35
CA SER A 88 -6.50 4.78 -16.69
C SER A 88 -5.44 4.51 -17.75
N SER A 89 -4.21 5.01 -17.56
CA SER A 89 -3.15 4.91 -18.56
C SER A 89 -2.41 3.57 -18.55
N ASN A 90 -2.46 2.80 -17.45
CA ASN A 90 -1.71 1.55 -17.34
C ASN A 90 -2.55 0.30 -17.02
N ILE A 91 -3.82 0.47 -16.68
CA ILE A 91 -4.66 -0.68 -16.28
C ILE A 91 -4.78 -1.74 -17.38
N THR A 92 -4.76 -1.35 -18.64
CA THR A 92 -4.83 -2.26 -19.79
C THR A 92 -3.55 -3.07 -20.01
N GLU A 93 -2.42 -2.65 -19.43
CA GLU A 93 -1.11 -3.30 -19.56
C GLU A 93 -0.85 -4.37 -18.48
N ILE A 94 -1.78 -4.54 -17.54
CA ILE A 94 -1.57 -5.45 -16.38
C ILE A 94 -1.39 -6.89 -16.82
N GLN A 95 -2.14 -7.35 -17.81
CA GLN A 95 -1.98 -8.69 -18.34
C GLN A 95 -0.58 -8.91 -18.91
N ASP A 96 -0.06 -7.95 -19.65
CA ASP A 96 1.28 -8.03 -20.25
C ASP A 96 2.38 -8.02 -19.19
N LEU A 97 2.21 -7.22 -18.13
CA LEU A 97 3.11 -7.24 -16.97
C LEU A 97 3.12 -8.61 -16.29
N LEU A 98 1.97 -9.24 -16.08
CA LEU A 98 1.90 -10.56 -15.45
C LEU A 98 2.52 -11.64 -16.33
N ILE A 99 2.29 -11.61 -17.65
CA ILE A 99 2.93 -12.50 -18.62
C ILE A 99 4.45 -12.33 -18.55
N PHE A 100 4.94 -11.10 -18.56
CA PHE A 100 6.38 -10.82 -18.42
C PHE A 100 6.94 -11.39 -17.12
N LEU A 101 6.30 -11.15 -15.97
CA LEU A 101 6.76 -11.68 -14.67
C LEU A 101 6.72 -13.21 -14.62
N GLN A 102 5.82 -13.85 -15.35
CA GLN A 102 5.77 -15.31 -15.48
C GLN A 102 6.93 -15.84 -16.33
N GLN A 103 7.23 -15.20 -17.47
CA GLN A 103 8.37 -15.53 -18.32
C GLN A 103 9.71 -15.38 -17.59
N GLU A 104 9.79 -14.38 -16.70
CA GLU A 104 10.94 -14.13 -15.85
C GLU A 104 11.03 -15.05 -14.61
N HIS A 105 10.11 -16.04 -14.47
CA HIS A 105 9.98 -16.95 -13.33
C HIS A 105 9.82 -16.26 -11.97
N ILE A 106 9.29 -15.04 -11.96
CA ILE A 106 9.01 -14.27 -10.74
C ILE A 106 7.59 -14.58 -10.25
N LEU A 107 6.60 -14.52 -11.17
CA LEU A 107 5.22 -14.87 -10.85
C LEU A 107 5.13 -16.36 -10.51
N GLY A 108 4.44 -16.70 -9.42
CA GLY A 108 4.36 -18.07 -8.91
C GLY A 108 5.50 -18.46 -7.94
N HIS A 109 6.54 -17.63 -7.78
CA HIS A 109 7.55 -17.90 -6.76
C HIS A 109 6.94 -17.80 -5.36
N LYS A 110 7.21 -18.78 -4.47
CA LYS A 110 6.59 -18.90 -3.12
C LYS A 110 6.72 -17.63 -2.25
N ASN A 111 7.80 -16.87 -2.44
CA ASN A 111 8.09 -15.65 -1.71
C ASN A 111 7.71 -14.38 -2.49
N PHE A 112 6.99 -14.50 -3.60
CA PHE A 112 6.56 -13.36 -4.40
C PHE A 112 5.05 -13.12 -4.24
N LYS A 113 4.66 -11.86 -4.15
CA LYS A 113 3.27 -11.41 -4.21
C LYS A 113 3.19 -10.15 -5.04
N ILE A 114 2.10 -9.98 -5.76
CA ILE A 114 1.79 -8.76 -6.52
C ILE A 114 0.37 -8.32 -6.22
N TYR A 115 0.15 -7.01 -6.17
CA TYR A 115 -1.18 -6.42 -5.99
C TYR A 115 -1.25 -5.04 -6.63
N GLY A 116 -2.45 -4.65 -7.01
CA GLY A 116 -2.76 -3.32 -7.53
C GLY A 116 -3.22 -2.37 -6.43
N GLU A 117 -2.89 -1.09 -6.57
CA GLU A 117 -3.45 -0.02 -5.76
C GLU A 117 -3.85 1.12 -6.67
N ILE A 118 -5.10 1.57 -6.55
CA ILE A 118 -5.62 2.66 -7.38
C ILE A 118 -5.00 3.97 -6.91
N ILE A 119 -4.45 4.75 -7.85
CA ILE A 119 -4.03 6.11 -7.59
C ILE A 119 -5.26 7.00 -7.69
N ASP A 120 -5.75 7.47 -6.54
CA ASP A 120 -6.78 8.49 -6.52
C ASP A 120 -6.17 9.84 -6.87
N GLY A 121 -6.69 10.48 -7.90
CA GLY A 121 -6.20 11.79 -8.40
C GLY A 121 -6.38 12.98 -7.45
N GLU A 122 -6.86 12.77 -6.22
CA GLU A 122 -7.04 13.81 -5.21
C GLU A 122 -5.92 13.89 -4.16
N GLY A 123 -4.88 13.07 -4.28
CA GLY A 123 -3.72 13.13 -3.40
C GLY A 123 -2.74 14.24 -3.82
N ASN A 124 -2.88 15.43 -3.25
CA ASN A 124 -2.02 16.61 -3.49
C ASN A 124 -0.55 16.46 -3.06
N PHE A 125 -0.01 15.25 -2.94
CA PHE A 125 1.35 15.02 -2.45
C PHE A 125 2.21 14.08 -3.29
N CYS A 126 1.91 13.89 -4.57
CA CYS A 126 2.90 13.34 -5.48
C CYS A 126 3.63 14.50 -6.16
N PRO A 127 4.96 14.69 -5.96
CA PRO A 127 5.71 15.78 -6.60
C PRO A 127 5.88 15.60 -8.11
N THR A 128 5.34 14.55 -8.68
CA THR A 128 5.32 14.30 -10.11
C THR A 128 3.93 14.58 -10.66
N ASP A 129 3.86 15.21 -11.81
CA ASP A 129 2.69 15.71 -12.57
C ASP A 129 1.59 14.64 -12.90
N TYR A 130 1.41 13.63 -12.05
CA TYR A 130 0.37 12.59 -12.20
C TYR A 130 -1.07 13.13 -12.05
N THR A 131 -1.22 14.39 -11.62
CA THR A 131 -2.53 15.03 -11.40
C THR A 131 -3.28 15.46 -12.65
N LYS A 132 -2.69 15.26 -13.85
CA LYS A 132 -3.32 15.70 -15.11
C LYS A 132 -4.33 14.73 -15.72
N HIS A 133 -4.47 13.53 -15.18
CA HIS A 133 -5.47 12.58 -15.67
C HIS A 133 -6.70 12.59 -14.74
N ASN A 134 -7.53 13.59 -14.95
CA ASN A 134 -8.85 13.80 -14.31
C ASN A 134 -9.92 12.83 -14.87
N ASP A 135 -9.52 11.62 -15.23
CA ASP A 135 -10.48 10.61 -15.62
C ASP A 135 -10.83 9.82 -14.36
N ASN A 136 -11.98 10.16 -13.76
CA ASN A 136 -12.67 9.30 -12.82
C ASN A 136 -12.83 7.94 -13.47
N LEU A 137 -11.85 7.05 -13.28
CA LEU A 137 -12.08 5.64 -13.61
C LEU A 137 -13.27 5.23 -12.76
N ASP A 138 -14.39 4.95 -13.43
CA ASP A 138 -15.54 4.36 -12.76
C ASP A 138 -15.01 3.11 -12.06
N SER A 139 -15.14 3.07 -10.74
CA SER A 139 -14.66 1.96 -9.92
C SER A 139 -15.15 0.60 -10.44
N ASN A 140 -16.28 0.58 -11.14
CA ASN A 140 -16.84 -0.61 -11.75
C ASN A 140 -16.05 -1.04 -12.99
N CYS A 141 -15.65 -0.12 -13.86
CA CYS A 141 -14.81 -0.39 -15.03
C CYS A 141 -13.44 -0.93 -14.61
N PHE A 142 -12.87 -0.36 -13.56
CA PHE A 142 -11.60 -0.81 -12.99
C PHE A 142 -11.70 -2.25 -12.46
N ILE A 143 -12.72 -2.55 -11.66
CA ILE A 143 -12.97 -3.89 -11.11
C ILE A 143 -13.20 -4.89 -12.23
N GLU A 144 -13.98 -4.51 -13.24
CA GLU A 144 -14.26 -5.36 -14.40
C GLU A 144 -12.98 -5.67 -15.19
N THR A 145 -12.11 -4.69 -15.38
CA THR A 145 -10.82 -4.90 -16.07
C THR A 145 -9.92 -5.84 -15.28
N LEU A 146 -9.75 -5.62 -13.96
CA LEU A 146 -8.94 -6.50 -13.12
C LEU A 146 -9.50 -7.92 -13.01
N SER A 147 -10.82 -8.10 -13.12
CA SER A 147 -11.43 -9.44 -13.08
C SER A 147 -11.15 -10.27 -14.34
N LYS A 148 -10.77 -9.64 -15.45
CA LYS A 148 -10.39 -10.31 -16.72
C LYS A 148 -8.92 -10.70 -16.79
N VAL A 149 -8.10 -10.21 -15.87
CA VAL A 149 -6.66 -10.49 -15.81
C VAL A 149 -6.42 -11.87 -15.24
N THR A 150 -5.49 -12.63 -15.83
CA THR A 150 -5.16 -14.01 -15.39
C THR A 150 -3.66 -14.14 -15.09
N PRO A 151 -3.24 -14.58 -13.88
CA PRO A 151 -4.10 -14.75 -12.70
C PRO A 151 -4.64 -13.39 -12.22
N PRO A 152 -5.78 -13.37 -11.55
CA PRO A 152 -6.38 -12.11 -11.10
C PRO A 152 -5.48 -11.34 -10.15
N LEU A 153 -5.43 -10.01 -10.33
CA LEU A 153 -4.63 -9.14 -9.52
C LEU A 153 -5.41 -8.65 -8.29
N PRO A 154 -5.02 -9.04 -7.06
CA PRO A 154 -5.60 -8.46 -5.84
C PRO A 154 -5.42 -6.95 -5.82
N TYR A 155 -6.42 -6.22 -5.34
CA TYR A 155 -6.32 -4.78 -5.09
C TYR A 155 -6.87 -4.42 -3.70
N SER A 156 -6.53 -3.22 -3.18
CA SER A 156 -6.86 -2.86 -1.78
C SER A 156 -6.50 -3.98 -0.82
N LEU A 157 -5.23 -4.36 -0.80
CA LEU A 157 -4.71 -5.63 -0.29
C LEU A 157 -5.24 -6.01 1.11
N SER A 158 -5.44 -5.04 1.99
CA SER A 158 -5.95 -5.28 3.35
C SER A 158 -7.38 -5.81 3.34
N LEU A 159 -8.27 -5.12 2.61
CA LEU A 159 -9.68 -5.54 2.48
C LEU A 159 -9.79 -6.86 1.72
N TYR A 160 -9.06 -7.00 0.60
CA TYR A 160 -8.99 -8.26 -0.16
C TYR A 160 -8.61 -9.44 0.75
N THR A 161 -7.54 -9.30 1.52
CA THR A 161 -7.05 -10.38 2.39
C THR A 161 -8.08 -10.74 3.47
N ASN A 162 -8.77 -9.76 4.05
CA ASN A 162 -9.81 -9.99 5.04
C ASN A 162 -10.98 -10.79 4.44
N ILE A 163 -11.49 -10.37 3.29
CA ILE A 163 -12.62 -11.05 2.61
C ILE A 163 -12.20 -12.43 2.07
N TYR A 164 -11.01 -12.55 1.48
CA TYR A 164 -10.45 -13.83 1.03
C TYR A 164 -10.36 -14.84 2.18
N ASN A 165 -9.81 -14.43 3.32
CA ASN A 165 -9.72 -15.31 4.49
C ASN A 165 -11.09 -15.74 4.99
N ALA A 166 -12.09 -14.85 4.94
CA ALA A 166 -13.44 -15.18 5.36
C ALA A 166 -14.11 -16.20 4.42
N ILE A 167 -14.00 -15.99 3.12
CA ILE A 167 -14.67 -16.84 2.12
C ILE A 167 -13.93 -18.17 1.94
N ILE A 168 -12.61 -18.14 1.76
CA ILE A 168 -11.82 -19.32 1.36
C ILE A 168 -11.32 -20.11 2.56
N ARG A 169 -10.90 -19.41 3.63
CA ARG A 169 -10.33 -20.05 4.81
C ARG A 169 -11.29 -20.20 5.96
N HIS A 170 -12.55 -19.77 5.76
CA HIS A 170 -13.60 -19.80 6.78
C HIS A 170 -13.20 -19.13 8.11
N GLN A 171 -12.37 -18.09 8.02
CA GLN A 171 -11.95 -17.30 9.17
C GLN A 171 -12.95 -16.18 9.44
N PRO A 172 -13.13 -15.76 10.71
CA PRO A 172 -13.97 -14.62 11.02
C PRO A 172 -13.50 -13.36 10.29
N ILE A 173 -14.47 -12.59 9.80
CA ILE A 173 -14.17 -11.26 9.23
C ILE A 173 -13.55 -10.39 10.32
N SER A 174 -12.40 -9.81 10.04
CA SER A 174 -11.76 -8.86 10.95
C SER A 174 -12.50 -7.52 10.88
N LEU A 175 -13.10 -7.13 12.00
CA LEU A 175 -13.80 -5.87 12.16
C LEU A 175 -12.90 -4.88 12.92
N ASN A 176 -12.85 -3.65 12.42
CA ASN A 176 -12.06 -2.59 13.04
C ASN A 176 -12.81 -1.26 12.93
N PRO A 177 -13.05 -0.57 14.06
CA PRO A 177 -13.70 0.74 14.02
C PRO A 177 -12.80 1.87 13.49
N GLN A 178 -11.51 1.59 13.28
CA GLN A 178 -10.51 2.53 12.75
C GLN A 178 -10.11 2.13 11.33
N HIS A 179 -9.95 3.11 10.44
CA HIS A 179 -9.65 2.85 9.03
C HIS A 179 -8.26 2.22 8.81
N CYS A 180 -7.25 2.72 9.49
CA CYS A 180 -5.87 2.23 9.34
C CYS A 180 -5.04 2.48 10.60
N GLY A 181 -3.79 2.01 10.60
CA GLY A 181 -2.86 2.17 11.72
C GLY A 181 -2.59 3.61 12.14
N ALA A 182 -2.77 4.58 11.26
CA ALA A 182 -2.63 6.01 11.59
C ALA A 182 -3.58 6.46 12.71
N ASN A 183 -4.74 5.83 12.82
CA ASN A 183 -5.71 6.12 13.88
C ASN A 183 -5.47 5.29 15.16
N ALA A 184 -4.43 4.49 15.24
CA ALA A 184 -4.20 3.56 16.35
C ALA A 184 -2.74 3.58 16.84
N THR A 185 -1.87 2.89 16.11
CA THR A 185 -0.53 2.51 16.60
C THR A 185 0.61 2.81 15.65
N THR A 186 0.33 3.43 14.51
CA THR A 186 1.37 3.77 13.53
C THR A 186 1.98 5.12 13.84
N TYR A 187 3.29 5.17 13.95
CA TYR A 187 4.07 6.40 14.10
C TYR A 187 5.11 6.48 12.99
N ILE A 188 5.16 7.63 12.34
CA ILE A 188 6.13 7.94 11.29
C ILE A 188 7.17 8.91 11.85
N LEU A 189 8.41 8.53 11.82
CA LEU A 189 9.52 9.35 12.30
C LEU A 189 10.27 9.92 11.09
N ASP A 190 10.40 11.24 11.05
CA ASP A 190 11.17 11.90 10.01
C ASP A 190 12.64 12.12 10.43
N PRO A 191 13.56 12.38 9.50
CA PRO A 191 14.96 12.64 9.84
C PRO A 191 15.20 13.93 10.66
N LYS A 192 14.19 14.80 10.76
CA LYS A 192 14.28 16.08 11.50
C LYS A 192 13.92 15.94 12.98
N GLY A 193 13.47 14.75 13.40
CA GLY A 193 13.11 14.49 14.80
C GLY A 193 11.63 14.62 15.10
N ASN A 194 10.76 14.75 14.08
CA ASN A 194 9.33 14.85 14.25
C ASN A 194 8.64 13.49 14.15
N ILE A 195 7.48 13.38 14.78
CA ILE A 195 6.60 12.22 14.74
C ILE A 195 5.27 12.61 14.10
N TYR A 196 4.77 11.75 13.19
CA TYR A 196 3.48 11.92 12.52
C TYR A 196 2.66 10.62 12.63
N SER A 197 1.33 10.72 12.56
CA SER A 197 0.45 9.55 12.48
C SER A 197 0.35 8.97 11.07
N CYS A 198 0.49 9.79 10.02
CA CYS A 198 0.36 9.39 8.63
C CYS A 198 1.52 9.90 7.78
N HIS A 199 2.00 9.07 6.85
CA HIS A 199 3.09 9.45 5.94
C HIS A 199 2.71 10.57 4.97
N GLU A 200 1.42 10.72 4.64
CA GLU A 200 0.91 11.82 3.81
C GLU A 200 1.15 13.21 4.41
N TYR A 201 1.36 13.29 5.71
CA TYR A 201 1.58 14.55 6.41
C TYR A 201 3.03 14.77 6.84
N VAL A 202 3.96 13.92 6.43
CA VAL A 202 5.40 14.14 6.71
C VAL A 202 5.86 15.46 6.09
N GLY A 203 6.42 16.33 6.93
CA GLY A 203 6.84 17.68 6.54
C GLY A 203 5.80 18.78 6.78
N SER A 204 4.58 18.43 7.16
CA SER A 204 3.53 19.39 7.55
C SER A 204 3.63 19.72 9.04
N GLU A 205 4.06 20.92 9.38
CA GLU A 205 4.26 21.36 10.78
C GLU A 205 2.99 21.23 11.62
N GLN A 206 1.85 21.56 11.05
CA GLN A 206 0.54 21.51 11.74
C GLN A 206 0.06 20.09 12.06
N ASN A 207 0.69 19.07 11.48
CA ASN A 207 0.33 17.66 11.67
C ASN A 207 1.37 16.88 12.48
N ILE A 208 2.32 17.58 13.12
CA ILE A 208 3.29 16.97 14.02
C ILE A 208 2.59 16.57 15.31
N ILE A 209 2.51 15.25 15.54
CA ILE A 209 1.93 14.67 16.76
C ILE A 209 2.93 14.58 17.91
N GLY A 210 4.20 14.85 17.64
CA GLY A 210 5.25 14.86 18.65
C GLY A 210 6.64 14.99 18.05
N THR A 211 7.64 14.99 18.91
CA THR A 211 9.06 14.96 18.54
C THR A 211 9.76 13.81 19.26
N TYR A 212 10.89 13.31 18.70
CA TYR A 212 11.68 12.26 19.33
C TYR A 212 13.15 12.64 19.55
N ILE A 213 13.54 13.84 19.18
CA ILE A 213 14.88 14.41 19.41
C ILE A 213 14.71 15.75 20.16
N PRO A 214 15.44 15.99 21.26
CA PRO A 214 16.35 15.08 21.97
C PRO A 214 15.63 14.04 22.82
N HIS A 215 14.35 14.25 23.14
CA HIS A 215 13.48 13.38 23.92
C HIS A 215 12.12 13.29 23.29
N VAL A 216 11.41 12.18 23.56
CA VAL A 216 10.03 12.02 23.09
C VAL A 216 9.14 13.02 23.82
N ASN A 217 8.47 13.86 23.05
CA ASN A 217 7.47 14.80 23.53
C ASN A 217 6.22 14.73 22.64
N TRP A 218 5.04 14.59 23.23
CA TRP A 218 3.80 14.40 22.49
C TRP A 218 2.95 15.68 22.45
N ASN A 219 2.46 16.00 21.27
CA ASN A 219 1.36 16.96 21.10
C ASN A 219 0.04 16.20 21.23
N LYS A 220 -0.49 16.18 22.46
CA LYS A 220 -1.69 15.40 22.78
C LYS A 220 -2.93 15.86 21.99
N GLU A 221 -3.08 17.16 21.74
CA GLU A 221 -4.23 17.70 21.02
C GLU A 221 -4.31 17.12 19.60
N ILE A 222 -3.20 17.14 18.87
CA ILE A 222 -3.15 16.60 17.51
C ILE A 222 -3.24 15.07 17.55
N LEU A 223 -2.55 14.42 18.48
CA LEU A 223 -2.60 12.97 18.64
C LEU A 223 -4.03 12.46 18.90
N ASP A 224 -4.77 13.16 19.75
CA ASP A 224 -6.16 12.81 20.10
C ASP A 224 -7.10 12.94 18.89
N ILE A 225 -6.88 13.88 17.98
CA ILE A 225 -7.63 13.99 16.72
C ILE A 225 -7.51 12.68 15.91
N TRP A 226 -6.32 12.08 15.88
CA TRP A 226 -6.09 10.82 15.17
C TRP A 226 -6.66 9.62 15.92
N HIS A 227 -6.36 9.48 17.20
CA HIS A 227 -6.68 8.29 17.98
C HIS A 227 -8.17 8.19 18.33
N ASN A 228 -8.85 9.34 18.53
CA ASN A 228 -10.28 9.37 18.83
C ASN A 228 -11.16 9.25 17.58
N ARG A 229 -10.56 9.21 16.39
CA ARG A 229 -11.32 9.03 15.15
C ARG A 229 -11.70 7.55 14.96
N ILE A 230 -12.85 7.21 15.50
CA ILE A 230 -13.46 5.88 15.50
C ILE A 230 -14.78 5.97 14.73
N SER A 231 -15.04 5.05 13.79
CA SER A 231 -16.24 5.10 12.93
C SER A 231 -17.55 5.17 13.71
N THR A 232 -17.61 4.59 14.90
CA THR A 232 -18.80 4.66 15.77
C THR A 232 -19.02 6.02 16.43
N HIS A 233 -18.01 6.90 16.43
CA HIS A 233 -18.11 8.27 16.94
C HIS A 233 -18.35 9.30 15.83
N ILE A 234 -18.46 8.86 14.59
CA ILE A 234 -18.75 9.72 13.42
C ILE A 234 -20.24 9.52 13.10
N ASP A 235 -21.07 10.55 13.25
CA ASP A 235 -22.53 10.45 13.10
C ASP A 235 -22.98 9.70 11.85
N ASN A 236 -22.44 10.06 10.70
CA ASN A 236 -22.76 9.41 9.43
C ASN A 236 -22.31 7.94 9.34
N CYS A 237 -21.31 7.54 10.13
CA CYS A 237 -20.77 6.19 10.13
C CYS A 237 -21.39 5.32 11.22
N ALA A 238 -21.86 5.91 12.33
CA ALA A 238 -22.41 5.19 13.50
C ALA A 238 -23.58 4.26 13.11
N HIS A 239 -24.36 4.65 12.10
CA HIS A 239 -25.49 3.89 11.58
C HIS A 239 -25.20 3.18 10.23
N CYS A 240 -23.95 3.22 9.76
CA CYS A 240 -23.58 2.61 8.50
C CYS A 240 -23.33 1.10 8.66
N LYS A 241 -23.97 0.29 7.81
CA LYS A 241 -23.78 -1.18 7.81
C LYS A 241 -22.34 -1.63 7.57
N TYR A 242 -21.48 -0.76 7.02
CA TYR A 242 -20.07 -1.03 6.74
C TYR A 242 -19.10 -0.38 7.73
N ALA A 243 -19.57 0.28 8.77
CA ALA A 243 -18.74 1.07 9.68
C ALA A 243 -17.51 0.34 10.19
N LEU A 244 -17.69 -0.91 10.63
CA LEU A 244 -16.61 -1.73 11.19
C LEU A 244 -15.70 -2.41 10.17
N LEU A 245 -16.06 -2.39 8.89
CA LEU A 245 -15.17 -2.83 7.80
C LEU A 245 -14.43 -1.65 7.16
N CYS A 246 -15.09 -0.50 7.08
CA CYS A 246 -14.57 0.72 6.47
C CYS A 246 -13.73 1.55 7.45
N GLY A 247 -14.09 1.56 8.74
CA GLY A 247 -13.42 2.37 9.76
C GLY A 247 -13.59 3.89 9.58
N GLY A 248 -14.64 4.34 8.82
CA GLY A 248 -14.88 5.76 8.55
C GLY A 248 -14.04 6.35 7.40
N GLY A 249 -13.27 5.51 6.70
CA GLY A 249 -12.42 5.90 5.57
C GLY A 249 -11.16 6.70 5.95
N CYS A 250 -10.37 7.07 4.95
CA CYS A 250 -9.10 7.75 5.13
C CYS A 250 -9.24 9.09 5.86
N THR A 251 -8.49 9.29 6.94
CA THR A 251 -8.49 10.53 7.73
C THR A 251 -8.01 11.72 6.91
N VAL A 252 -6.94 11.53 6.12
CA VAL A 252 -6.38 12.60 5.28
C VAL A 252 -7.40 13.06 4.24
N LYS A 253 -8.04 12.14 3.53
CA LYS A 253 -9.09 12.47 2.54
C LYS A 253 -10.29 13.15 3.20
N ALA A 254 -10.70 12.69 4.37
CA ALA A 254 -11.78 13.32 5.13
C ALA A 254 -11.44 14.76 5.52
N GLN A 255 -10.25 15.00 6.05
CA GLN A 255 -9.77 16.34 6.41
C GLN A 255 -9.65 17.27 5.19
N ASN A 256 -9.06 16.78 4.09
CA ASN A 256 -8.91 17.56 2.85
C ASN A 256 -10.26 17.95 2.22
N SER A 257 -11.28 17.12 2.40
CA SER A 257 -12.65 17.42 1.97
C SER A 257 -13.50 18.15 3.02
N HIS A 258 -12.92 18.58 4.13
CA HIS A 258 -13.61 19.21 5.27
C HIS A 258 -14.78 18.39 5.80
N LYS A 259 -14.63 17.05 5.81
CA LYS A 259 -15.62 16.09 6.32
C LYS A 259 -15.05 15.29 7.48
N GLN A 260 -15.92 14.73 8.29
CA GLN A 260 -15.53 13.80 9.35
C GLN A 260 -15.22 12.39 8.83
N TYR A 261 -15.70 12.04 7.64
CA TYR A 261 -15.60 10.71 7.05
C TYR A 261 -15.27 10.78 5.56
N CYS A 262 -14.77 9.63 5.03
CA CYS A 262 -14.54 9.45 3.61
C CYS A 262 -15.14 8.10 3.20
N CYS A 263 -16.26 8.09 2.47
CA CYS A 263 -16.90 6.85 2.03
C CYS A 263 -16.16 6.15 0.89
N ASP A 264 -15.42 6.88 0.06
CA ASP A 264 -14.54 6.38 -0.99
C ASP A 264 -15.09 5.16 -1.75
N ASN A 265 -16.39 5.22 -2.05
CA ASN A 265 -17.13 4.16 -2.75
C ASN A 265 -16.95 2.73 -2.17
N PHE A 266 -16.89 2.62 -0.84
CA PHE A 266 -16.53 1.39 -0.13
C PHE A 266 -17.42 0.20 -0.51
N GLU A 267 -18.71 0.40 -0.72
CA GLU A 267 -19.65 -0.66 -1.13
C GLU A 267 -19.23 -1.30 -2.46
N ASN A 268 -18.92 -0.49 -3.46
CA ASN A 268 -18.47 -0.99 -4.76
C ASN A 268 -17.11 -1.69 -4.67
N LYS A 269 -16.19 -1.18 -3.85
CA LYS A 269 -14.92 -1.88 -3.57
C LYS A 269 -15.16 -3.26 -2.97
N LEU A 270 -16.04 -3.35 -1.97
CA LEU A 270 -16.36 -4.62 -1.32
C LEU A 270 -17.01 -5.62 -2.31
N ILE A 271 -17.99 -5.17 -3.09
CA ILE A 271 -18.64 -5.98 -4.10
C ILE A 271 -17.62 -6.48 -5.14
N GLY A 272 -16.76 -5.60 -5.63
CA GLY A 272 -15.75 -5.94 -6.62
C GLY A 272 -14.73 -6.94 -6.11
N ILE A 273 -14.22 -6.74 -4.90
CA ILE A 273 -13.30 -7.69 -4.26
C ILE A 273 -13.96 -9.06 -4.09
N THR A 274 -15.21 -9.08 -3.66
CA THR A 274 -15.98 -10.34 -3.50
C THR A 274 -16.14 -11.07 -4.83
N LYS A 275 -16.53 -10.36 -5.89
CA LYS A 275 -16.62 -10.93 -7.26
C LYS A 275 -15.27 -11.47 -7.74
N LEU A 276 -14.19 -10.70 -7.53
CA LEU A 276 -12.83 -11.12 -7.90
C LEU A 276 -12.45 -12.44 -7.22
N ILE A 277 -12.75 -12.59 -5.93
CA ILE A 277 -12.46 -13.81 -5.17
C ILE A 277 -13.28 -14.98 -5.71
N PHE A 278 -14.58 -14.80 -5.95
CA PHE A 278 -15.44 -15.88 -6.49
C PHE A 278 -15.03 -16.32 -7.89
N ASN A 279 -14.67 -15.40 -8.76
CA ASN A 279 -14.19 -15.74 -10.11
C ASN A 279 -12.91 -16.59 -10.05
N ASN A 280 -12.03 -16.35 -9.05
CA ASN A 280 -10.81 -17.14 -8.87
C ASN A 280 -11.08 -18.58 -8.45
N ILE A 281 -12.09 -18.82 -7.61
CA ILE A 281 -12.45 -20.17 -7.16
C ILE A 281 -13.02 -21.01 -8.31
N SER A 282 -13.70 -20.36 -9.25
CA SER A 282 -14.34 -21.04 -10.38
C SER A 282 -13.34 -21.50 -11.46
N HIS A 283 -12.05 -21.16 -11.32
CA HIS A 283 -10.97 -21.49 -12.23
C HIS A 283 -9.91 -22.42 -11.62
N GLU A 284 -10.01 -22.76 -10.32
CA GLU A 284 -9.28 -23.85 -9.67
C GLU A 284 -10.11 -25.14 -9.68
#